data_a6fda4967eeaf570ce03617c6c6dd5eb
#
_entry.id   a6fda4967eeaf570ce03617c6c6dd5eb
#
_cell.length_a   1.000
_cell.length_b   1.000
_cell.length_c   1.000
_cell.angle_alpha   90.00
_cell.angle_beta   90.00
_cell.angle_gamma   90.00
#
_symmetry.space_group_name_H-M   'P 1'
#
loop_
_entity.id
_entity.type
_entity.pdbx_description
1 polymer ?
#
loop_
_entity_poly.entity_id
_entity_poly.type
_entity_poly.pdbx_seq_one_letter_code
_entity_poly.pdbx_strand_id
1 'polypeptide(L)'
;MAGYIASLGPGPAVPDEEWLDTAEGDAAAGGGLFRTNCAMFHNVVGSGGALTRGKYAPNLTEVSEKHLYEAMQTGPQNMPIFNDANLSPEEKRDIITYVREVSETPSAGGFKLGSLGPVAEGLFIWFFGLAGVVGITMWLTARSK
;
A
#
# COMPACT_ATOMS: atom_id res chain seq x y z
N MET A 1 20.39 13.73 -27.60
CA MET A 1 19.83 13.34 -26.29
C MET A 1 20.08 11.85 -25.98
N ALA A 2 19.78 10.90 -26.87
CA ALA A 2 20.05 9.48 -26.66
C ALA A 2 21.52 9.15 -26.35
N GLY A 3 22.50 9.75 -27.07
CA GLY A 3 23.93 9.56 -26.79
C GLY A 3 24.38 10.06 -25.42
N TYR A 4 23.77 11.14 -24.92
CA TYR A 4 24.04 11.61 -23.56
C TYR A 4 23.52 10.63 -22.51
N ILE A 5 22.30 10.13 -22.70
CA ILE A 5 21.73 9.12 -21.76
C ILE A 5 22.59 7.84 -21.75
N ALA A 6 23.02 7.38 -22.93
CA ALA A 6 23.89 6.21 -23.03
C ALA A 6 25.27 6.42 -22.37
N SER A 7 25.75 7.67 -22.29
CA SER A 7 27.04 8.00 -21.66
C SER A 7 26.98 8.03 -20.12
N LEU A 8 25.77 8.06 -19.51
CA LEU A 8 25.59 8.07 -18.06
C LEU A 8 25.88 6.70 -17.40
N GLY A 9 26.10 5.66 -18.19
CA GLY A 9 26.34 4.31 -17.74
C GLY A 9 25.07 3.46 -17.65
N PRO A 10 25.21 2.16 -17.37
CA PRO A 10 24.06 1.29 -17.14
C PRO A 10 23.32 1.74 -15.88
N GLY A 11 21.99 1.82 -15.98
CA GLY A 11 21.14 1.96 -14.80
C GLY A 11 21.16 0.70 -13.93
N PRO A 12 20.34 0.66 -12.85
CA PRO A 12 20.16 -0.56 -12.08
C PRO A 12 19.74 -1.71 -13.00
N ALA A 13 20.24 -2.91 -12.72
CA ALA A 13 19.86 -4.09 -13.48
C ALA A 13 18.36 -4.31 -13.38
N VAL A 14 17.76 -4.76 -14.49
CA VAL A 14 16.38 -5.25 -14.47
C VAL A 14 16.35 -6.48 -13.56
N PRO A 15 15.40 -6.59 -12.62
CA PRO A 15 15.34 -7.74 -11.72
C PRO A 15 15.14 -9.03 -12.52
N ASP A 16 15.77 -10.10 -12.08
CA ASP A 16 15.56 -11.45 -12.60
C ASP A 16 14.14 -11.91 -12.26
N GLU A 17 13.55 -12.78 -13.09
CA GLU A 17 12.17 -13.27 -12.91
C GLU A 17 11.97 -13.98 -11.56
N GLU A 18 12.99 -14.60 -11.03
CA GLU A 18 13.00 -15.23 -9.71
C GLU A 18 12.60 -14.26 -8.59
N TRP A 19 13.00 -12.98 -8.66
CA TRP A 19 12.65 -11.95 -7.67
C TRP A 19 11.27 -11.35 -7.87
N LEU A 20 10.60 -11.69 -8.97
CA LEU A 20 9.25 -11.24 -9.30
C LEU A 20 8.20 -12.33 -9.04
N ASP A 21 8.63 -13.56 -8.76
CA ASP A 21 7.72 -14.66 -8.47
C ASP A 21 7.18 -14.58 -7.04
N THR A 22 5.94 -14.14 -6.93
CA THR A 22 5.25 -14.01 -5.64
C THR A 22 4.89 -15.34 -4.98
N ALA A 23 4.94 -16.46 -5.72
CA ALA A 23 4.68 -17.79 -5.15
C ALA A 23 5.78 -18.24 -4.18
N GLU A 24 7.00 -17.72 -4.34
CA GLU A 24 8.15 -18.01 -3.51
C GLU A 24 8.36 -16.99 -2.38
N GLY A 25 7.49 -15.96 -2.27
CA GLY A 25 7.61 -14.91 -1.26
C GLY A 25 6.80 -15.19 0.01
N ASP A 26 7.26 -14.62 1.13
CA ASP A 26 6.57 -14.66 2.43
C ASP A 26 5.80 -13.35 2.65
N ALA A 27 4.47 -13.39 2.45
CA ALA A 27 3.60 -12.24 2.65
C ALA A 27 3.55 -11.74 4.11
N ALA A 28 3.75 -12.61 5.10
CA ALA A 28 3.75 -12.21 6.50
C ALA A 28 5.00 -11.41 6.86
N ALA A 29 6.17 -11.86 6.40
CA ALA A 29 7.43 -11.14 6.51
C ALA A 29 7.36 -9.82 5.72
N GLY A 30 6.91 -9.87 4.46
CA GLY A 30 6.71 -8.70 3.59
C GLY A 30 5.78 -7.66 4.20
N GLY A 31 4.69 -8.08 4.86
CA GLY A 31 3.77 -7.21 5.58
C GLY A 31 4.43 -6.49 6.76
N GLY A 32 5.38 -7.13 7.44
CA GLY A 32 6.22 -6.51 8.48
C GLY A 32 7.09 -5.40 7.92
N LEU A 33 7.82 -5.72 6.85
CA LEU A 33 8.72 -4.79 6.15
C LEU A 33 7.94 -3.62 5.51
N PHE A 34 6.79 -3.90 4.91
CA PHE A 34 5.92 -2.89 4.30
C PHE A 34 5.42 -1.88 5.33
N ARG A 35 4.94 -2.33 6.48
CA ARG A 35 4.48 -1.44 7.56
C ARG A 35 5.58 -0.52 8.07
N THR A 36 6.80 -1.01 8.12
CA THR A 36 7.95 -0.24 8.62
C THR A 36 8.47 0.79 7.61
N ASN A 37 8.52 0.43 6.32
CA ASN A 37 9.21 1.22 5.30
C ASN A 37 8.29 1.94 4.32
N CYS A 38 7.09 1.43 4.07
CA CYS A 38 6.25 1.85 2.94
C CYS A 38 4.91 2.45 3.38
N ALA A 39 4.30 1.92 4.45
CA ALA A 39 2.91 2.24 4.83
C ALA A 39 2.69 3.72 5.18
N MET A 40 3.71 4.44 5.66
CA MET A 40 3.61 5.86 5.97
C MET A 40 3.29 6.73 4.74
N PHE A 41 3.62 6.24 3.53
CA PHE A 41 3.35 6.92 2.25
C PHE A 41 2.24 6.22 1.45
N HIS A 42 2.23 4.88 1.44
CA HIS A 42 1.35 4.08 0.60
C HIS A 42 0.13 3.50 1.33
N ASN A 43 -0.11 3.89 2.57
CA ASN A 43 -1.11 3.29 3.46
C ASN A 43 -0.89 1.79 3.72
N VAL A 44 -1.69 1.21 4.61
CA VAL A 44 -1.47 -0.16 5.14
C VAL A 44 -1.53 -1.25 4.07
N VAL A 45 -2.35 -1.03 3.04
CA VAL A 45 -2.60 -2.00 1.96
C VAL A 45 -2.10 -1.52 0.59
N GLY A 46 -1.22 -0.54 0.56
CA GLY A 46 -0.68 -0.03 -0.70
C GLY A 46 -1.65 0.82 -1.53
N SER A 47 -2.76 1.27 -0.98
CA SER A 47 -3.77 2.06 -1.72
C SER A 47 -3.32 3.46 -2.11
N GLY A 48 -2.13 3.86 -1.70
CA GLY A 48 -1.62 5.20 -1.94
C GLY A 48 -2.25 6.27 -1.06
N GLY A 49 -1.93 7.51 -1.28
CA GLY A 49 -2.50 8.61 -0.50
C GLY A 49 -1.88 9.96 -0.78
N ALA A 50 -2.56 10.99 -0.32
CA ALA A 50 -2.08 12.37 -0.44
C ALA A 50 -0.87 12.60 0.48
N LEU A 51 0.13 13.25 -0.05
CA LEU A 51 1.33 13.69 0.64
C LEU A 51 1.33 15.21 0.80
N THR A 52 2.37 15.74 1.45
CA THR A 52 2.53 17.18 1.63
C THR A 52 2.74 17.91 0.30
N ARG A 53 2.30 19.16 0.23
CA ARG A 53 2.50 20.06 -0.92
C ARG A 53 1.87 19.54 -2.23
N GLY A 54 0.71 18.88 -2.15
CA GLY A 54 -0.01 18.42 -3.33
C GLY A 54 0.60 17.20 -4.02
N LYS A 55 1.59 16.55 -3.43
CA LYS A 55 2.13 15.29 -3.92
C LYS A 55 1.23 14.13 -3.54
N TYR A 56 1.37 13.03 -4.24
CA TYR A 56 0.57 11.83 -4.05
C TYR A 56 1.43 10.57 -4.16
N ALA A 57 1.28 9.66 -3.21
CA ALA A 57 1.87 8.34 -3.30
C ALA A 57 0.93 7.45 -4.13
N PRO A 58 1.44 6.77 -5.19
CA PRO A 58 0.59 5.97 -6.07
C PRO A 58 -0.02 4.77 -5.36
N ASN A 59 -1.15 4.31 -5.89
CA ASN A 59 -1.73 3.02 -5.53
C ASN A 59 -0.83 1.89 -6.09
N LEU A 60 -0.40 0.99 -5.22
CA LEU A 60 0.50 -0.11 -5.57
C LEU A 60 -0.24 -1.36 -6.03
N THR A 61 -1.54 -1.47 -5.75
CA THR A 61 -2.31 -2.69 -6.04
C THR A 61 -2.48 -2.96 -7.54
N GLU A 62 -2.35 -1.92 -8.36
CA GLU A 62 -2.48 -2.00 -9.83
C GLU A 62 -1.12 -1.94 -10.55
N VAL A 63 -0.02 -1.83 -9.81
CA VAL A 63 1.34 -1.74 -10.36
C VAL A 63 1.92 -3.15 -10.53
N SER A 64 2.59 -3.45 -11.65
CA SER A 64 3.21 -4.76 -11.85
C SER A 64 4.37 -5.02 -10.87
N GLU A 65 4.65 -6.29 -10.59
CA GLU A 65 5.72 -6.75 -9.69
C GLU A 65 7.07 -6.14 -10.09
N LYS A 66 7.35 -6.16 -11.40
CA LYS A 66 8.57 -5.57 -11.98
C LYS A 66 8.69 -4.08 -11.63
N HIS A 67 7.65 -3.31 -11.85
CA HIS A 67 7.69 -1.87 -11.56
C HIS A 67 7.77 -1.58 -10.06
N LEU A 68 7.16 -2.44 -9.20
CA LEU A 68 7.32 -2.33 -7.75
C LEU A 68 8.78 -2.54 -7.35
N TYR A 69 9.43 -3.59 -7.89
CA TYR A 69 10.82 -3.88 -7.63
C TYR A 69 11.74 -2.75 -8.12
N GLU A 70 11.56 -2.32 -9.38
CA GLU A 70 12.35 -1.23 -9.99
C GLU A 70 12.19 0.09 -9.22
N ALA A 71 10.98 0.40 -8.72
CA ALA A 71 10.74 1.59 -7.92
C ALA A 71 11.50 1.53 -6.58
N MET A 72 11.57 0.39 -5.92
CA MET A 72 12.37 0.23 -4.71
C MET A 72 13.86 0.43 -5.00
N GLN A 73 14.36 -0.07 -6.12
CA GLN A 73 15.77 0.09 -6.52
C GLN A 73 16.16 1.51 -6.92
N THR A 74 15.24 2.26 -7.54
CA THR A 74 15.56 3.56 -8.15
C THR A 74 15.11 4.75 -7.32
N GLY A 75 14.15 4.58 -6.41
CA GLY A 75 13.61 5.65 -5.58
C GLY A 75 13.02 6.81 -6.38
N PRO A 76 11.95 6.60 -7.17
CA PRO A 76 11.40 7.65 -8.02
C PRO A 76 10.89 8.85 -7.20
N GLN A 77 11.17 10.03 -7.68
CA GLN A 77 10.76 11.32 -7.08
C GLN A 77 11.25 11.48 -5.63
N ASN A 78 10.38 11.33 -4.64
CA ASN A 78 10.71 11.48 -3.21
C ASN A 78 10.73 10.13 -2.48
N MET A 79 10.56 9.03 -3.18
CA MET A 79 10.70 7.70 -2.60
C MET A 79 12.17 7.45 -2.25
N PRO A 80 12.49 6.96 -1.05
CA PRO A 80 13.86 6.54 -0.75
C PRO A 80 14.31 5.39 -1.66
N ILE A 81 15.62 5.32 -1.90
CA ILE A 81 16.23 4.18 -2.59
C ILE A 81 16.41 3.04 -1.60
N PHE A 82 15.80 1.92 -1.88
CA PHE A 82 15.98 0.66 -1.15
C PHE A 82 16.87 -0.27 -1.94
N ASN A 83 18.18 0.00 -1.90
CA ASN A 83 19.18 -0.90 -2.52
C ASN A 83 19.28 -2.22 -1.75
N ASP A 84 20.03 -3.20 -2.29
CA ASP A 84 20.13 -4.53 -1.71
C ASP A 84 20.85 -4.58 -0.35
N ALA A 85 21.54 -3.51 0.04
CA ALA A 85 22.09 -3.36 1.38
C ALA A 85 21.05 -2.95 2.43
N ASN A 86 19.94 -2.31 2.01
CA ASN A 86 18.85 -1.86 2.88
C ASN A 86 17.69 -2.87 2.92
N LEU A 87 17.36 -3.42 1.77
CA LEU A 87 16.35 -4.48 1.58
C LEU A 87 16.94 -5.48 0.59
N SER A 88 17.13 -6.71 1.01
CA SER A 88 17.62 -7.75 0.12
C SER A 88 16.65 -8.04 -1.03
N PRO A 89 17.07 -8.71 -2.10
CA PRO A 89 16.16 -9.11 -3.17
C PRO A 89 14.99 -9.97 -2.66
N GLU A 90 15.22 -10.86 -1.70
CA GLU A 90 14.19 -11.68 -1.05
C GLU A 90 13.19 -10.80 -0.30
N GLU A 91 13.66 -9.85 0.50
CA GLU A 91 12.80 -8.93 1.27
C GLU A 91 11.93 -8.06 0.36
N LYS A 92 12.46 -7.63 -0.81
CA LYS A 92 11.68 -6.93 -1.82
C LYS A 92 10.60 -7.82 -2.43
N ARG A 93 10.92 -9.08 -2.73
CA ARG A 93 9.95 -10.08 -3.19
C ARG A 93 8.85 -10.30 -2.16
N ASP A 94 9.19 -10.43 -0.88
CA ASP A 94 8.24 -10.59 0.21
C ASP A 94 7.29 -9.40 0.31
N ILE A 95 7.81 -8.17 0.18
CA ILE A 95 7.00 -6.95 0.13
C ILE A 95 6.02 -6.99 -1.05
N ILE A 96 6.48 -7.38 -2.24
CA ILE A 96 5.64 -7.49 -3.43
C ILE A 96 4.56 -8.55 -3.23
N THR A 97 4.91 -9.70 -2.66
CA THR A 97 3.99 -10.77 -2.31
C THR A 97 2.90 -10.29 -1.36
N TYR A 98 3.26 -9.54 -0.31
CA TYR A 98 2.29 -8.93 0.58
C TYR A 98 1.33 -7.99 -0.14
N VAL A 99 1.84 -7.09 -0.99
CA VAL A 99 1.00 -6.16 -1.76
C VAL A 99 0.00 -6.91 -2.65
N ARG A 100 0.43 -8.01 -3.29
CA ARG A 100 -0.45 -8.86 -4.10
C ARG A 100 -1.51 -9.55 -3.25
N GLU A 101 -1.11 -10.19 -2.19
CA GLU A 101 -2.05 -10.89 -1.29
C GLU A 101 -3.14 -9.96 -0.77
N VAL A 102 -2.78 -8.78 -0.25
CA VAL A 102 -3.78 -7.84 0.28
C VAL A 102 -4.64 -7.20 -0.81
N SER A 103 -4.15 -7.10 -2.06
CA SER A 103 -4.94 -6.58 -3.17
C SER A 103 -5.99 -7.57 -3.67
N GLU A 104 -5.68 -8.86 -3.63
CA GLU A 104 -6.53 -9.95 -4.12
C GLU A 104 -7.48 -10.48 -3.04
N THR A 105 -7.09 -10.38 -1.77
CA THR A 105 -7.91 -10.86 -0.66
C THR A 105 -9.15 -9.99 -0.47
N PRO A 106 -10.35 -10.59 -0.44
CA PRO A 106 -11.57 -9.86 -0.21
C PRO A 106 -11.60 -9.27 1.21
N SER A 107 -12.16 -8.07 1.35
CA SER A 107 -12.33 -7.44 2.66
C SER A 107 -13.28 -8.25 3.53
N ALA A 108 -12.81 -8.71 4.69
CA ALA A 108 -13.60 -9.49 5.64
C ALA A 108 -14.82 -8.71 6.19
N GLY A 109 -14.76 -7.38 6.20
CA GLY A 109 -15.86 -6.51 6.65
C GLY A 109 -16.92 -6.19 5.59
N GLY A 110 -16.72 -6.59 4.35
CA GLY A 110 -17.66 -6.37 3.23
C GLY A 110 -17.51 -5.01 2.52
N PHE A 111 -17.25 -3.92 3.22
CA PHE A 111 -17.04 -2.59 2.63
C PHE A 111 -15.57 -2.20 2.68
N LYS A 112 -14.93 -2.07 1.53
CA LYS A 112 -13.51 -1.68 1.45
C LYS A 112 -13.26 -0.20 1.82
N LEU A 113 -14.25 0.69 1.69
CA LEU A 113 -14.16 2.13 1.99
C LEU A 113 -12.88 2.79 1.42
N GLY A 114 -12.45 2.34 0.22
CA GLY A 114 -11.24 2.79 -0.44
C GLY A 114 -9.94 2.21 0.13
N SER A 115 -10.01 1.25 1.06
CA SER A 115 -8.84 0.64 1.73
C SER A 115 -7.91 1.66 2.41
N LEU A 116 -8.46 2.80 2.85
CA LEU A 116 -7.73 3.87 3.52
C LEU A 116 -7.50 3.60 5.02
N GLY A 117 -8.07 2.49 5.52
CA GLY A 117 -7.90 2.06 6.90
C GLY A 117 -8.78 2.83 7.90
N PRO A 118 -8.31 2.98 9.16
CA PRO A 118 -9.15 3.42 10.27
C PRO A 118 -9.84 4.78 10.11
N VAL A 119 -9.29 5.67 9.28
CA VAL A 119 -9.88 7.02 9.06
C VAL A 119 -11.21 6.92 8.34
N ALA A 120 -11.27 6.20 7.21
CA ALA A 120 -12.51 6.03 6.46
C ALA A 120 -13.53 5.17 7.21
N GLU A 121 -13.06 4.11 7.85
CA GLU A 121 -13.88 3.21 8.66
C GLU A 121 -14.44 3.90 9.90
N GLY A 122 -13.60 4.64 10.61
CA GLY A 122 -14.01 5.43 11.78
C GLY A 122 -15.00 6.53 11.41
N LEU A 123 -14.81 7.21 10.29
CA LEU A 123 -15.75 8.21 9.79
C LEU A 123 -17.13 7.60 9.49
N PHE A 124 -17.15 6.43 8.84
CA PHE A 124 -18.39 5.72 8.54
C PHE A 124 -19.13 5.31 9.84
N ILE A 125 -18.43 4.73 10.81
CA ILE A 125 -19.00 4.33 12.09
C ILE A 125 -19.52 5.56 12.86
N TRP A 126 -18.78 6.66 12.85
CA TRP A 126 -19.17 7.88 13.53
C TRP A 126 -20.48 8.46 12.97
N PHE A 127 -20.57 8.62 11.65
CA PHE A 127 -21.77 9.22 11.06
C PHE A 127 -22.98 8.28 11.07
N PHE A 128 -22.82 7.02 10.70
CA PHE A 128 -23.95 6.10 10.56
C PHE A 128 -24.21 5.30 11.83
N GLY A 129 -23.20 4.81 12.50
CA GLY A 129 -23.34 4.02 13.72
C GLY A 129 -23.87 4.86 14.88
N LEU A 130 -23.21 5.99 15.18
CA LEU A 130 -23.63 6.86 16.26
C LEU A 130 -25.02 7.48 15.99
N ALA A 131 -25.28 7.96 14.77
CA ALA A 131 -26.59 8.48 14.41
C ALA A 131 -27.70 7.41 14.54
N GLY A 132 -27.41 6.17 14.17
CA GLY A 132 -28.33 5.04 14.35
C GLY A 132 -28.65 4.77 15.84
N VAL A 133 -27.61 4.73 16.68
CA VAL A 133 -27.78 4.52 18.13
C VAL A 133 -28.58 5.65 18.75
N VAL A 134 -28.27 6.91 18.45
CA VAL A 134 -29.02 8.07 18.94
C VAL A 134 -30.48 8.03 18.44
N GLY A 135 -30.72 7.72 17.18
CA GLY A 135 -32.06 7.59 16.62
C GLY A 135 -32.88 6.50 17.33
N ILE A 136 -32.29 5.33 17.60
CA ILE A 136 -32.95 4.23 18.31
C ILE A 136 -33.28 4.64 19.75
N THR A 137 -32.36 5.25 20.47
CA THR A 137 -32.60 5.69 21.85
C THR A 137 -33.70 6.74 21.94
N MET A 138 -33.71 7.71 21.03
CA MET A 138 -34.79 8.70 20.95
C MET A 138 -36.14 8.05 20.64
N TRP A 139 -36.19 7.10 19.73
CA TRP A 139 -37.40 6.38 19.37
C TRP A 139 -37.96 5.55 20.55
N LEU A 140 -37.07 4.84 21.26
CA LEU A 140 -37.47 4.08 22.46
C LEU A 140 -38.05 4.99 23.56
N THR A 141 -37.39 6.12 23.84
CA THR A 141 -37.85 7.08 24.83
C THR A 141 -39.16 7.77 24.45
N ALA A 142 -39.38 8.01 23.17
CA ALA A 142 -40.64 8.58 22.67
C ALA A 142 -41.81 7.60 22.81
N ARG A 143 -41.58 6.29 22.76
CA ARG A 143 -42.61 5.25 22.92
C ARG A 143 -42.96 4.95 24.38
N SER A 144 -42.11 5.33 25.31
CA SER A 144 -42.30 5.07 26.76
C SER A 144 -43.22 6.09 27.44
N LYS A 145 -43.75 7.07 26.69
CA LYS A 145 -44.80 7.99 27.12
C LYS A 145 -46.13 7.53 26.56
#